data_4b6cb38c39d2636ef910b3bec25163a5
#
_entry.id   4b6cb38c39d2636ef910b3bec25163a5
#
_cell.length_a   1.000
_cell.length_b   1.000
_cell.length_c   1.000
_cell.angle_alpha   90.00
_cell.angle_beta   90.00
_cell.angle_gamma   90.00
#
_symmetry.space_group_name_H-M   'P 1'
#
loop_
_entity.id
_entity.type
_entity.pdbx_description
1 polymer ?
#
loop_
_entity_poly.entity_id
_entity_poly.type
_entity_poly.pdbx_seq_one_letter_code
_entity_poly.pdbx_strand_id
1 'polypeptide(L)'
;MTADPRVINTAYPIDTLSYVEATELCNFGAKVVYPPTIYPVCIKNIPILIKNTFRPEDKGTIITNDNGCDENGRAIKGISSINNTSLITVSGLSMVGVIGVNQRIFTTLAANGISVFLVSQASSENSTSIGMRDEDAERACEVLNQEFAKEIEMGAMYKMKLERELATIAIVGENMKHTPGIAGKLFGTLGRNGISVIACAQGASETNISFVVERKLLRKSLNVIHDSFFLSEYQVLNVFLCGIGTVGGSLLEQIAGQRQQLMKERNLQINIVGIASGHNAIFNRNGIELSAYEDNGTFSIAKLRDGLKQADPSDLNHLHDEVIGMNIFNSVFVDCTASADVAGLYEDFLSNNISVVAANKVAASSDYENYARLKETARKRGVKYLFETNVGAGLPIINTINDLINSGDKILKLEAVLSGTLNFIFNTISADIPFSQTVRMAKEEGYAEPDPRVDLSGKDVIRKLVILSREAGYRMNQEDVEKHLFIPQSFFDGSLEDFWKNLPSLDASFEAERKQMEASHQRWRFVAKLEHGKGSVKLEKVDEHHPLYDLEGSNNIILITTERYNQYPMLIQGYGAGASVTAAGVFADIMSIANI
;
A
#
# COMPACT_ATOMS: atom_id res chain seq x y z
N MET A 1 20.10 -16.90 15.88
CA MET A 1 19.39 -15.73 15.29
C MET A 1 18.19 -16.25 14.51
N THR A 2 17.06 -15.57 14.63
CA THR A 2 15.82 -15.92 13.89
C THR A 2 15.96 -15.82 12.37
N ALA A 3 16.92 -15.02 11.90
CA ALA A 3 17.34 -14.91 10.51
C ALA A 3 18.78 -14.36 10.41
N ASP A 4 19.29 -14.19 9.19
CA ASP A 4 20.62 -13.56 8.97
C ASP A 4 20.54 -12.06 9.31
N PRO A 5 21.23 -11.56 10.34
CA PRO A 5 21.18 -10.16 10.76
C PRO A 5 21.77 -9.19 9.74
N ARG A 6 22.52 -9.66 8.75
CA ARG A 6 23.02 -8.83 7.65
C ARG A 6 21.93 -8.48 6.64
N VAL A 7 20.87 -9.28 6.62
CA VAL A 7 19.70 -9.09 5.73
C VAL A 7 18.53 -8.50 6.51
N ILE A 8 18.33 -8.95 7.76
CA ILE A 8 17.19 -8.58 8.62
C ILE A 8 17.73 -7.93 9.89
N ASN A 9 17.64 -6.62 9.98
CA ASN A 9 18.15 -5.85 11.12
C ASN A 9 17.42 -6.14 12.45
N THR A 10 16.18 -6.63 12.36
CA THR A 10 15.32 -6.97 13.50
C THR A 10 15.47 -8.42 13.95
N ALA A 11 16.40 -9.19 13.35
CA ALA A 11 16.68 -10.55 13.78
C ALA A 11 17.27 -10.59 15.20
N TYR A 12 16.73 -11.46 16.05
CA TYR A 12 17.16 -11.61 17.44
C TYR A 12 17.66 -13.04 17.73
N PRO A 13 18.42 -13.25 18.83
CA PRO A 13 18.91 -14.57 19.22
C PRO A 13 17.75 -15.53 19.50
N ILE A 14 17.94 -16.81 19.18
CA ILE A 14 17.05 -17.90 19.56
C ILE A 14 17.62 -18.51 20.84
N ASP A 15 16.81 -18.60 21.88
CA ASP A 15 17.29 -19.13 23.18
C ASP A 15 17.54 -20.64 23.14
N THR A 16 16.61 -21.40 22.55
CA THR A 16 16.67 -22.86 22.53
C THR A 16 16.28 -23.39 21.14
N LEU A 17 17.06 -24.36 20.67
CA LEU A 17 16.80 -25.15 19.45
C LEU A 17 16.86 -26.63 19.74
N SER A 18 16.08 -27.42 19.03
CA SER A 18 16.34 -28.86 18.98
C SER A 18 17.53 -29.17 18.07
N TYR A 19 18.09 -30.38 18.17
CA TYR A 19 19.15 -30.83 17.24
C TYR A 19 18.63 -30.89 15.80
N VAL A 20 17.34 -31.22 15.58
CA VAL A 20 16.71 -31.26 14.26
C VAL A 20 16.60 -29.84 13.70
N GLU A 21 16.05 -28.90 14.46
CA GLU A 21 15.93 -27.50 14.06
C GLU A 21 17.29 -26.87 13.72
N ALA A 22 18.31 -27.14 14.56
CA ALA A 22 19.66 -26.65 14.32
C ALA A 22 20.27 -27.23 13.04
N THR A 23 20.05 -28.52 12.77
CA THR A 23 20.52 -29.20 11.55
C THR A 23 19.85 -28.60 10.32
N GLU A 24 18.52 -28.43 10.35
CA GLU A 24 17.75 -27.84 9.24
C GLU A 24 18.21 -26.40 8.93
N LEU A 25 18.33 -25.55 9.95
CA LEU A 25 18.81 -24.16 9.75
C LEU A 25 20.21 -24.13 9.14
N CYS A 26 21.11 -25.03 9.58
CA CYS A 26 22.47 -25.08 9.05
C CYS A 26 22.53 -25.63 7.62
N ASN A 27 21.70 -26.60 7.27
CA ASN A 27 21.60 -27.15 5.92
C ASN A 27 21.15 -26.10 4.89
N PHE A 28 20.25 -25.22 5.30
CA PHE A 28 19.75 -24.13 4.46
C PHE A 28 20.60 -22.84 4.53
N GLY A 29 21.82 -22.89 5.11
CA GLY A 29 22.79 -21.81 4.95
C GLY A 29 23.17 -21.05 6.24
N ALA A 30 22.59 -21.35 7.40
CA ALA A 30 23.02 -20.78 8.67
C ALA A 30 24.41 -21.31 9.05
N LYS A 31 25.45 -20.48 8.91
CA LYS A 31 26.85 -20.84 9.16
C LYS A 31 27.20 -20.73 10.64
N VAL A 32 26.48 -21.43 11.51
CA VAL A 32 26.67 -21.35 12.97
C VAL A 32 27.32 -22.61 13.52
N VAL A 33 26.84 -23.79 13.12
CA VAL A 33 27.36 -25.09 13.49
C VAL A 33 27.58 -25.90 12.22
N TYR A 34 28.65 -26.70 12.20
CA TYR A 34 28.86 -27.63 11.10
C TYR A 34 27.95 -28.86 11.30
N PRO A 35 26.96 -29.12 10.40
CA PRO A 35 25.93 -30.12 10.63
C PRO A 35 26.43 -31.50 11.02
N PRO A 36 27.54 -32.07 10.43
CA PRO A 36 28.06 -33.35 10.83
C PRO A 36 28.51 -33.46 12.30
N THR A 37 28.77 -32.33 12.98
CA THR A 37 29.14 -32.33 14.40
C THR A 37 27.94 -32.49 15.33
N ILE A 38 26.74 -32.23 14.86
CA ILE A 38 25.50 -32.33 15.65
C ILE A 38 25.14 -33.79 15.91
N TYR A 39 25.33 -34.68 14.91
CA TYR A 39 24.94 -36.09 15.01
C TYR A 39 25.56 -36.85 16.21
N PRO A 40 26.90 -36.83 16.46
CA PRO A 40 27.47 -37.56 17.55
C PRO A 40 27.09 -37.06 18.94
N VAL A 41 26.81 -35.76 19.09
CA VAL A 41 26.39 -35.20 20.38
C VAL A 41 24.87 -35.44 20.61
N CYS A 42 24.08 -35.46 19.56
CA CYS A 42 22.64 -35.80 19.60
C CYS A 42 22.43 -37.23 20.14
N ILE A 43 23.18 -38.23 19.61
CA ILE A 43 23.10 -39.63 20.09
C ILE A 43 23.41 -39.75 21.59
N LYS A 44 24.34 -38.94 22.10
CA LYS A 44 24.74 -38.95 23.48
C LYS A 44 23.97 -37.97 24.36
N ASN A 45 23.03 -37.26 23.80
CA ASN A 45 22.24 -36.20 24.46
C ASN A 45 23.12 -35.14 25.16
N ILE A 46 24.22 -34.71 24.49
CA ILE A 46 25.13 -33.70 25.00
C ILE A 46 24.67 -32.33 24.47
N PRO A 47 24.26 -31.38 25.30
CA PRO A 47 23.83 -30.07 24.86
C PRO A 47 24.98 -29.26 24.24
N ILE A 48 24.69 -28.49 23.19
CA ILE A 48 25.64 -27.56 22.57
C ILE A 48 25.23 -26.14 22.97
N LEU A 49 26.16 -25.38 23.57
CA LEU A 49 25.97 -23.99 23.90
C LEU A 49 26.74 -23.12 22.91
N ILE A 50 26.01 -22.23 22.19
CA ILE A 50 26.58 -21.30 21.22
C ILE A 50 26.54 -19.90 21.81
N LYS A 51 27.68 -19.23 21.88
CA LYS A 51 27.84 -17.87 22.40
C LYS A 51 28.58 -16.97 21.40
N ASN A 52 28.35 -15.68 21.50
CA ASN A 52 29.11 -14.69 20.77
C ASN A 52 30.46 -14.46 21.45
N THR A 53 31.55 -14.66 20.74
CA THR A 53 32.91 -14.47 21.27
C THR A 53 33.18 -13.05 21.79
N PHE A 54 32.52 -12.05 21.17
CA PHE A 54 32.67 -10.64 21.56
C PHE A 54 31.71 -10.22 22.69
N ARG A 55 30.76 -11.09 23.06
CA ARG A 55 29.82 -10.90 24.18
C ARG A 55 29.60 -12.22 24.91
N PRO A 56 30.62 -12.72 25.63
CA PRO A 56 30.54 -14.02 26.28
C PRO A 56 29.59 -14.06 27.48
N GLU A 57 29.18 -12.88 28.00
CA GLU A 57 28.20 -12.71 29.07
C GLU A 57 26.77 -12.95 28.60
N ASP A 58 26.49 -12.82 27.30
CA ASP A 58 25.15 -13.07 26.76
C ASP A 58 24.76 -14.54 27.00
N LYS A 59 23.43 -14.78 27.18
CA LYS A 59 22.86 -16.11 27.42
C LYS A 59 23.26 -17.14 26.34
N GLY A 60 23.31 -16.71 25.08
CA GLY A 60 23.60 -17.56 23.93
C GLY A 60 22.40 -18.43 23.51
N THR A 61 22.68 -19.47 22.69
CA THR A 61 21.68 -20.44 22.21
C THR A 61 22.06 -21.85 22.71
N ILE A 62 21.14 -22.55 23.33
CA ILE A 62 21.29 -23.94 23.74
C ILE A 62 20.63 -24.84 22.69
N ILE A 63 21.38 -25.87 22.21
CA ILE A 63 20.86 -26.91 21.33
C ILE A 63 20.79 -28.20 22.15
N THR A 64 19.59 -28.80 22.22
CA THR A 64 19.31 -29.97 23.07
C THR A 64 18.21 -30.83 22.48
N ASN A 65 17.93 -32.03 23.03
CA ASN A 65 16.77 -32.84 22.65
C ASN A 65 15.42 -32.29 23.19
N ASP A 66 15.50 -31.41 24.17
CA ASP A 66 14.30 -30.85 24.75
C ASP A 66 13.68 -29.86 23.79
N ASN A 67 12.50 -30.22 23.24
CA ASN A 67 11.70 -29.35 22.38
C ASN A 67 11.09 -28.20 23.20
N GLY A 68 11.95 -27.48 23.96
CA GLY A 68 11.51 -26.43 24.85
C GLY A 68 10.42 -25.63 24.16
N CYS A 69 9.16 -25.80 24.59
CA CYS A 69 8.10 -24.90 24.20
C CYS A 69 8.65 -23.51 24.44
N ASP A 70 8.86 -22.76 23.36
CA ASP A 70 9.19 -21.34 23.48
C ASP A 70 8.14 -20.77 24.44
N GLU A 71 8.54 -20.04 25.45
CA GLU A 71 7.61 -19.40 26.40
C GLU A 71 6.53 -18.60 25.67
N ASN A 72 6.78 -18.26 24.40
CA ASN A 72 5.86 -17.55 23.49
C ASN A 72 5.05 -18.49 22.56
N GLY A 73 5.18 -19.82 22.65
CA GLY A 73 4.40 -20.79 21.85
C GLY A 73 4.62 -20.72 20.32
N ARG A 74 5.74 -20.17 19.85
CA ARG A 74 6.01 -19.97 18.41
C ARG A 74 6.25 -21.30 17.70
N ALA A 75 5.54 -21.50 16.59
CA ALA A 75 5.67 -22.68 15.75
C ALA A 75 6.95 -22.69 14.91
N ILE A 76 7.51 -21.50 14.62
CA ILE A 76 8.71 -21.31 13.79
C ILE A 76 9.83 -20.74 14.66
N LYS A 77 11.02 -21.33 14.55
CA LYS A 77 12.23 -20.92 15.28
C LYS A 77 13.17 -20.03 14.45
N GLY A 78 13.24 -20.26 13.14
CA GLY A 78 14.15 -19.50 12.30
C GLY A 78 13.85 -19.58 10.82
N ILE A 79 14.48 -18.67 10.07
CA ILE A 79 14.47 -18.61 8.62
C ILE A 79 15.91 -18.70 8.14
N SER A 80 16.14 -19.55 7.14
CA SER A 80 17.44 -19.68 6.49
C SER A 80 17.30 -19.61 4.97
N SER A 81 18.39 -19.34 4.25
CA SER A 81 18.35 -19.23 2.78
C SER A 81 19.64 -19.64 2.11
N ILE A 82 19.49 -20.17 0.89
CA ILE A 82 20.57 -20.47 -0.06
C ILE A 82 20.43 -19.51 -1.22
N ASN A 83 21.40 -18.63 -1.43
CA ASN A 83 21.31 -17.54 -2.42
C ASN A 83 21.58 -17.98 -3.85
N ASN A 84 22.31 -19.10 -4.06
CA ASN A 84 22.75 -19.58 -5.35
C ASN A 84 22.07 -20.91 -5.63
N THR A 85 20.82 -20.84 -6.09
CA THR A 85 19.98 -22.00 -6.40
C THR A 85 19.69 -22.02 -7.89
N SER A 86 19.83 -23.19 -8.51
CA SER A 86 19.29 -23.51 -9.82
C SER A 86 18.28 -24.64 -9.69
N LEU A 87 17.23 -24.63 -10.52
CA LEU A 87 16.27 -25.71 -10.63
C LEU A 87 16.41 -26.41 -11.97
N ILE A 88 16.46 -27.75 -11.95
CA ILE A 88 16.29 -28.57 -13.13
C ILE A 88 14.94 -29.26 -13.05
N THR A 89 14.14 -29.11 -14.11
CA THR A 89 12.87 -29.81 -14.23
C THR A 89 12.99 -30.94 -15.22
N VAL A 90 12.80 -32.15 -14.71
CA VAL A 90 12.67 -33.38 -15.52
C VAL A 90 11.18 -33.60 -15.74
N SER A 91 10.75 -33.64 -17.00
CA SER A 91 9.32 -33.78 -17.32
C SER A 91 9.05 -34.59 -18.58
N GLY A 92 7.91 -35.30 -18.60
CA GLY A 92 7.46 -36.07 -19.72
C GLY A 92 6.18 -36.83 -19.46
N LEU A 93 5.32 -36.95 -20.47
CA LEU A 93 4.04 -37.67 -20.32
C LEU A 93 4.23 -39.17 -20.04
N SER A 94 5.35 -39.75 -20.48
CA SER A 94 5.70 -41.15 -20.24
C SER A 94 6.31 -41.43 -18.85
N MET A 95 6.44 -40.42 -17.98
CA MET A 95 6.91 -40.62 -16.62
C MET A 95 5.80 -41.16 -15.71
N VAL A 96 4.55 -40.89 -16.06
CA VAL A 96 3.38 -41.23 -15.23
C VAL A 96 3.24 -42.76 -15.09
N GLY A 97 3.28 -43.24 -13.82
CA GLY A 97 3.18 -44.67 -13.52
C GLY A 97 4.38 -45.52 -13.91
N VAL A 98 5.50 -44.92 -14.33
CA VAL A 98 6.73 -45.66 -14.68
C VAL A 98 7.64 -45.78 -13.45
N ILE A 99 7.84 -47.02 -13.02
CA ILE A 99 8.70 -47.36 -11.89
C ILE A 99 10.17 -47.11 -12.24
N GLY A 100 10.90 -46.44 -11.33
CA GLY A 100 12.35 -46.30 -11.39
C GLY A 100 12.87 -45.01 -12.03
N VAL A 101 12.01 -44.10 -12.51
CA VAL A 101 12.47 -42.83 -13.08
C VAL A 101 13.25 -42.01 -12.03
N ASN A 102 12.73 -41.86 -10.83
CA ASN A 102 13.42 -41.16 -9.75
C ASN A 102 14.75 -41.85 -9.36
N GLN A 103 14.79 -43.17 -9.35
CA GLN A 103 16.04 -43.91 -9.10
C GLN A 103 17.10 -43.51 -10.13
N ARG A 104 16.77 -43.51 -11.42
CA ARG A 104 17.71 -43.13 -12.50
C ARG A 104 18.18 -41.69 -12.32
N ILE A 105 17.27 -40.76 -12.07
CA ILE A 105 17.61 -39.35 -11.82
C ILE A 105 18.64 -39.22 -10.69
N PHE A 106 18.34 -39.75 -9.50
CA PHE A 106 19.22 -39.57 -8.34
C PHE A 106 20.50 -40.39 -8.43
N THR A 107 20.47 -41.56 -9.04
CA THR A 107 21.69 -42.37 -9.29
C THR A 107 22.64 -41.63 -10.23
N THR A 108 22.12 -41.04 -11.30
CA THR A 108 22.92 -40.27 -12.26
C THR A 108 23.56 -39.06 -11.62
N LEU A 109 22.79 -38.28 -10.83
CA LEU A 109 23.31 -37.13 -10.14
C LEU A 109 24.38 -37.54 -9.10
N ALA A 110 24.13 -38.57 -8.29
CA ALA A 110 25.05 -39.06 -7.27
C ALA A 110 26.36 -39.61 -7.88
N ALA A 111 26.28 -40.36 -8.98
CA ALA A 111 27.46 -40.88 -9.70
C ALA A 111 28.35 -39.76 -10.25
N ASN A 112 27.79 -38.59 -10.48
CA ASN A 112 28.51 -37.39 -10.91
C ASN A 112 28.89 -36.45 -9.79
N GLY A 113 28.69 -36.83 -8.51
CA GLY A 113 29.04 -36.02 -7.33
C GLY A 113 28.21 -34.78 -7.16
N ILE A 114 27.00 -34.74 -7.69
CA ILE A 114 26.08 -33.61 -7.66
C ILE A 114 25.16 -33.75 -6.44
N SER A 115 25.17 -32.73 -5.57
CA SER A 115 24.34 -32.67 -4.35
C SER A 115 23.01 -32.00 -4.64
N VAL A 116 21.92 -32.63 -4.20
CA VAL A 116 20.55 -32.13 -4.30
C VAL A 116 20.05 -31.75 -2.91
N PHE A 117 19.49 -30.56 -2.74
CA PHE A 117 18.96 -30.10 -1.46
C PHE A 117 17.45 -29.79 -1.48
N LEU A 118 16.82 -29.80 -2.65
CA LEU A 118 15.37 -29.63 -2.79
C LEU A 118 14.85 -30.56 -3.88
N VAL A 119 13.77 -31.26 -3.57
CA VAL A 119 13.02 -32.07 -4.54
C VAL A 119 11.54 -31.75 -4.43
N SER A 120 10.92 -31.37 -5.51
CA SER A 120 9.50 -31.12 -5.61
C SER A 120 8.92 -31.90 -6.78
N GLN A 121 8.00 -32.81 -6.48
CA GLN A 121 7.35 -33.65 -7.48
C GLN A 121 5.83 -33.43 -7.45
N ALA A 122 5.24 -33.20 -8.62
CA ALA A 122 3.79 -33.16 -8.74
C ALA A 122 3.17 -34.54 -8.52
N SER A 123 2.00 -34.62 -7.91
CA SER A 123 1.30 -35.89 -7.66
C SER A 123 0.95 -36.65 -8.94
N SER A 124 0.92 -35.97 -10.08
CA SER A 124 0.74 -36.59 -11.41
C SER A 124 1.96 -37.33 -11.91
N GLU A 125 3.09 -37.27 -11.20
CA GLU A 125 4.38 -37.90 -11.58
C GLU A 125 4.97 -37.46 -12.94
N ASN A 126 4.34 -36.51 -13.62
CA ASN A 126 4.77 -36.05 -14.96
C ASN A 126 5.92 -35.04 -14.93
N SER A 127 6.28 -34.57 -13.75
CA SER A 127 7.30 -33.54 -13.54
C SER A 127 7.96 -33.65 -12.19
N THR A 128 9.31 -33.63 -12.16
CA THR A 128 10.13 -33.56 -10.94
C THR A 128 11.09 -32.38 -11.06
N SER A 129 11.00 -31.43 -10.13
CA SER A 129 11.91 -30.29 -10.05
C SER A 129 12.96 -30.53 -8.96
N ILE A 130 14.21 -30.29 -9.28
CA ILE A 130 15.37 -30.64 -8.45
C ILE A 130 16.20 -29.38 -8.24
N GLY A 131 16.37 -28.98 -6.97
CA GLY A 131 17.16 -27.82 -6.56
C GLY A 131 18.59 -28.21 -6.21
N MET A 132 19.54 -27.48 -6.79
CA MET A 132 20.97 -27.65 -6.59
C MET A 132 21.70 -26.31 -6.64
N ARG A 133 23.00 -26.31 -6.33
CA ARG A 133 23.82 -25.12 -6.43
C ARG A 133 24.06 -24.73 -7.89
N ASP A 134 24.22 -23.44 -8.16
CA ASP A 134 24.45 -22.91 -9.51
C ASP A 134 25.68 -23.54 -10.19
N GLU A 135 26.73 -23.87 -9.41
CA GLU A 135 27.97 -24.47 -9.90
C GLU A 135 27.80 -25.87 -10.48
N ASP A 136 26.81 -26.62 -10.03
CA ASP A 136 26.52 -27.99 -10.46
C ASP A 136 25.47 -28.05 -11.58
N ALA A 137 24.76 -26.98 -11.82
CA ALA A 137 23.51 -26.99 -12.62
C ALA A 137 23.71 -27.36 -14.09
N GLU A 138 24.75 -26.85 -14.76
CA GLU A 138 25.02 -27.18 -16.15
C GLU A 138 25.39 -28.67 -16.31
N ARG A 139 26.32 -29.13 -15.46
CA ARG A 139 26.73 -30.53 -15.46
C ARG A 139 25.57 -31.47 -15.17
N ALA A 140 24.71 -31.12 -14.22
CA ALA A 140 23.52 -31.90 -13.91
C ALA A 140 22.56 -31.97 -15.11
N CYS A 141 22.34 -30.85 -15.79
CA CYS A 141 21.50 -30.79 -16.97
C CYS A 141 22.07 -31.68 -18.11
N GLU A 142 23.38 -31.64 -18.34
CA GLU A 142 24.05 -32.45 -19.35
C GLU A 142 23.93 -33.95 -19.08
N VAL A 143 24.28 -34.39 -17.85
CA VAL A 143 24.28 -35.83 -17.50
C VAL A 143 22.84 -36.40 -17.49
N LEU A 144 21.84 -35.61 -17.08
CA LEU A 144 20.45 -36.03 -17.14
C LEU A 144 19.92 -36.10 -18.59
N ASN A 145 20.28 -35.16 -19.45
CA ASN A 145 19.93 -35.24 -20.87
C ASN A 145 20.60 -36.46 -21.57
N GLN A 146 21.80 -36.84 -21.13
CA GLN A 146 22.47 -38.05 -21.64
C GLN A 146 21.78 -39.33 -21.14
N GLU A 147 21.45 -39.39 -19.84
CA GLU A 147 20.77 -40.54 -19.23
C GLU A 147 19.41 -40.81 -19.87
N PHE A 148 18.65 -39.78 -20.18
CA PHE A 148 17.32 -39.89 -20.79
C PHE A 148 17.29 -39.60 -22.30
N ALA A 149 18.45 -39.72 -22.98
CA ALA A 149 18.56 -39.36 -24.39
C ALA A 149 17.58 -40.13 -25.29
N LYS A 150 17.37 -41.45 -25.04
CA LYS A 150 16.46 -42.29 -25.82
C LYS A 150 15.00 -41.85 -25.66
N GLU A 151 14.58 -41.58 -24.43
CA GLU A 151 13.21 -41.12 -24.09
C GLU A 151 12.95 -39.72 -24.68
N ILE A 152 13.97 -38.87 -24.72
CA ILE A 152 13.89 -37.54 -25.33
C ILE A 152 13.78 -37.65 -26.86
N GLU A 153 14.60 -38.50 -27.49
CA GLU A 153 14.58 -38.74 -28.93
C GLU A 153 13.23 -39.32 -29.40
N MET A 154 12.64 -40.21 -28.61
CA MET A 154 11.30 -40.78 -28.86
C MET A 154 10.15 -39.82 -28.56
N GLY A 155 10.41 -38.61 -28.03
CA GLY A 155 9.39 -37.65 -27.64
C GLY A 155 8.62 -38.05 -26.36
N ALA A 156 9.10 -39.05 -25.62
CA ALA A 156 8.50 -39.54 -24.38
C ALA A 156 8.82 -38.65 -23.18
N MET A 157 9.96 -37.97 -23.21
CA MET A 157 10.39 -36.97 -22.24
C MET A 157 10.85 -35.69 -22.94
N TYR A 158 10.77 -34.58 -22.22
CA TYR A 158 11.31 -33.31 -22.71
C TYR A 158 12.78 -33.15 -22.31
N LYS A 159 13.53 -32.33 -23.07
CA LYS A 159 14.86 -31.90 -22.62
C LYS A 159 14.76 -31.22 -21.26
N MET A 160 15.77 -31.45 -20.42
CA MET A 160 15.82 -30.87 -19.09
C MET A 160 15.73 -29.33 -19.15
N LYS A 161 14.78 -28.78 -18.44
CA LYS A 161 14.62 -27.32 -18.30
C LYS A 161 15.46 -26.85 -17.14
N LEU A 162 16.44 -25.99 -17.41
CA LEU A 162 17.29 -25.36 -16.40
C LEU A 162 16.82 -23.92 -16.14
N GLU A 163 16.52 -23.60 -14.88
CA GLU A 163 16.18 -22.26 -14.40
C GLU A 163 17.24 -21.79 -13.41
N ARG A 164 17.76 -20.58 -13.60
CA ARG A 164 18.83 -19.96 -12.82
C ARG A 164 18.35 -18.68 -12.16
N GLU A 165 19.26 -17.97 -11.47
CA GLU A 165 18.96 -16.72 -10.75
C GLU A 165 17.88 -16.91 -9.70
N LEU A 166 17.94 -18.02 -8.98
CA LEU A 166 16.98 -18.40 -7.95
C LEU A 166 17.61 -18.39 -6.57
N ALA A 167 16.77 -18.39 -5.54
CA ALA A 167 17.14 -18.57 -4.16
C ALA A 167 16.14 -19.49 -3.46
N THR A 168 16.65 -20.36 -2.59
CA THR A 168 15.82 -21.23 -1.75
C THR A 168 15.74 -20.62 -0.35
N ILE A 169 14.54 -20.56 0.21
CA ILE A 169 14.25 -20.11 1.57
C ILE A 169 13.60 -21.26 2.32
N ALA A 170 13.99 -21.45 3.58
CA ALA A 170 13.35 -22.41 4.47
C ALA A 170 12.92 -21.71 5.77
N ILE A 171 11.67 -21.94 6.17
CA ILE A 171 11.21 -21.70 7.54
C ILE A 171 11.33 -23.00 8.33
N VAL A 172 11.85 -22.89 9.54
CA VAL A 172 12.20 -24.07 10.36
C VAL A 172 11.57 -23.98 11.75
N GLY A 173 10.97 -25.09 12.19
CA GLY A 173 10.41 -25.25 13.53
C GLY A 173 9.64 -26.58 13.67
N GLU A 174 9.89 -27.34 14.73
CA GLU A 174 9.23 -28.65 14.95
C GLU A 174 7.75 -28.53 15.31
N ASN A 175 7.32 -27.38 15.85
CA ASN A 175 5.92 -27.18 16.25
C ASN A 175 4.97 -26.84 15.09
N MET A 176 5.44 -26.76 13.86
CA MET A 176 4.59 -26.45 12.69
C MET A 176 3.53 -27.52 12.47
N LYS A 177 3.85 -28.80 12.73
CA LYS A 177 2.92 -29.95 12.58
C LYS A 177 1.64 -29.80 13.40
N HIS A 178 1.74 -29.16 14.56
CA HIS A 178 0.63 -29.02 15.50
C HIS A 178 -0.01 -27.63 15.46
N THR A 179 0.45 -26.77 14.54
CA THR A 179 -0.02 -25.39 14.43
C THR A 179 -0.71 -25.18 13.06
N PRO A 180 -2.06 -25.29 13.01
CA PRO A 180 -2.78 -25.07 11.77
C PRO A 180 -2.54 -23.68 11.19
N GLY A 181 -2.54 -23.56 9.85
CA GLY A 181 -2.49 -22.29 9.15
C GLY A 181 -1.09 -21.76 8.82
N ILE A 182 0.01 -22.41 9.26
CA ILE A 182 1.38 -21.95 9.00
C ILE A 182 1.65 -21.79 7.49
N ALA A 183 1.36 -22.81 6.69
CA ALA A 183 1.55 -22.76 5.24
C ALA A 183 0.66 -21.67 4.60
N GLY A 184 -0.61 -21.55 5.05
CA GLY A 184 -1.51 -20.49 4.59
C GLY A 184 -0.99 -19.09 4.91
N LYS A 185 -0.47 -18.87 6.12
CA LYS A 185 0.16 -17.61 6.54
C LYS A 185 1.41 -17.32 5.70
N LEU A 186 2.28 -18.32 5.47
CA LEU A 186 3.48 -18.19 4.66
C LEU A 186 3.17 -17.75 3.23
N PHE A 187 2.40 -18.57 2.50
CA PHE A 187 2.11 -18.29 1.09
C PHE A 187 1.20 -17.07 0.90
N GLY A 188 0.28 -16.83 1.83
CA GLY A 188 -0.54 -15.61 1.85
C GLY A 188 0.30 -14.34 2.05
N THR A 189 1.30 -14.38 2.92
CA THR A 189 2.24 -13.28 3.13
C THR A 189 3.07 -13.00 1.88
N LEU A 190 3.61 -14.04 1.25
CA LEU A 190 4.36 -13.91 0.00
C LEU A 190 3.50 -13.34 -1.12
N GLY A 191 2.29 -13.89 -1.33
CA GLY A 191 1.37 -13.47 -2.37
C GLY A 191 0.92 -12.02 -2.25
N ARG A 192 0.54 -11.56 -1.04
CA ARG A 192 0.17 -10.14 -0.80
C ARG A 192 1.30 -9.16 -1.10
N ASN A 193 2.55 -9.63 -1.00
CA ASN A 193 3.72 -8.81 -1.31
C ASN A 193 4.26 -9.02 -2.73
N GLY A 194 3.48 -9.67 -3.62
CA GLY A 194 3.82 -9.87 -5.02
C GLY A 194 4.97 -10.84 -5.25
N ILE A 195 5.21 -11.76 -4.31
CA ILE A 195 6.29 -12.75 -4.40
C ILE A 195 5.70 -14.06 -4.91
N SER A 196 6.14 -14.47 -6.11
CA SER A 196 5.77 -15.76 -6.69
C SER A 196 6.68 -16.86 -6.18
N VAL A 197 6.09 -17.98 -5.78
CA VAL A 197 6.82 -19.19 -5.41
C VAL A 197 6.95 -20.08 -6.63
N ILE A 198 8.18 -20.43 -7.01
CA ILE A 198 8.48 -21.21 -8.22
C ILE A 198 8.35 -22.71 -7.93
N ALA A 199 8.87 -23.16 -6.79
CA ALA A 199 8.76 -24.53 -6.31
C ALA A 199 8.67 -24.53 -4.78
N CYS A 200 8.03 -25.55 -4.19
CA CYS A 200 8.02 -25.73 -2.74
C CYS A 200 8.12 -27.22 -2.38
N ALA A 201 8.66 -27.48 -1.19
CA ALA A 201 8.73 -28.81 -0.59
C ALA A 201 8.39 -28.71 0.90
N GLN A 202 7.49 -29.59 1.36
CA GLN A 202 7.13 -29.80 2.75
C GLN A 202 7.00 -31.30 3.01
N GLY A 203 7.79 -31.83 3.91
CA GLY A 203 7.74 -33.24 4.29
C GLY A 203 6.67 -33.52 5.34
N ALA A 204 6.32 -34.76 5.54
CA ALA A 204 5.37 -35.20 6.56
C ALA A 204 5.89 -34.99 8.01
N SER A 205 7.18 -34.76 8.20
CA SER A 205 7.77 -34.34 9.48
C SER A 205 7.38 -32.92 9.86
N GLU A 206 7.09 -32.07 8.87
CA GLU A 206 6.73 -30.66 9.04
C GLU A 206 7.72 -29.84 9.88
N THR A 207 9.00 -30.23 9.86
CA THR A 207 10.08 -29.51 10.54
C THR A 207 10.60 -28.31 9.75
N ASN A 208 10.39 -28.32 8.43
CA ASN A 208 10.64 -27.18 7.57
C ASN A 208 9.61 -27.09 6.42
N ILE A 209 9.43 -25.87 5.91
CA ILE A 209 8.82 -25.61 4.62
C ILE A 209 9.87 -24.86 3.81
N SER A 210 10.35 -25.48 2.74
CA SER A 210 11.32 -24.89 1.83
C SER A 210 10.66 -24.51 0.51
N PHE A 211 11.04 -23.37 -0.05
CA PHE A 211 10.48 -22.86 -1.30
C PHE A 211 11.49 -22.02 -2.07
N VAL A 212 11.28 -21.88 -3.35
CA VAL A 212 12.18 -21.22 -4.30
C VAL A 212 11.50 -19.95 -4.84
N VAL A 213 12.28 -18.88 -4.87
CA VAL A 213 11.89 -17.57 -5.43
C VAL A 213 12.96 -17.05 -6.38
N GLU A 214 12.65 -16.04 -7.18
CA GLU A 214 13.67 -15.30 -7.94
C GLU A 214 14.68 -14.64 -6.97
N ARG A 215 15.97 -14.69 -7.30
CA ARG A 215 17.06 -14.16 -6.46
C ARG A 215 16.85 -12.67 -6.10
N LYS A 216 16.36 -11.87 -7.05
CA LYS A 216 16.07 -10.45 -6.81
C LYS A 216 15.02 -10.21 -5.71
N LEU A 217 14.14 -11.20 -5.45
CA LEU A 217 13.09 -11.11 -4.44
C LEU A 217 13.52 -11.69 -3.09
N LEU A 218 14.71 -12.29 -2.98
CA LEU A 218 15.18 -12.97 -1.75
C LEU A 218 15.10 -12.06 -0.52
N ARG A 219 15.67 -10.86 -0.61
CA ARG A 219 15.68 -9.93 0.53
C ARG A 219 14.28 -9.52 0.96
N LYS A 220 13.40 -9.22 -0.01
CA LYS A 220 11.99 -8.90 0.25
C LYS A 220 11.30 -10.08 0.92
N SER A 221 11.46 -11.30 0.39
CA SER A 221 10.87 -12.52 0.94
C SER A 221 11.29 -12.77 2.39
N LEU A 222 12.58 -12.66 2.69
CA LEU A 222 13.09 -12.85 4.05
C LEU A 222 12.49 -11.84 5.03
N ASN A 223 12.39 -10.56 4.65
CA ASN A 223 11.83 -9.51 5.49
C ASN A 223 10.33 -9.73 5.75
N VAL A 224 9.52 -10.00 4.71
CA VAL A 224 8.06 -10.19 4.89
C VAL A 224 7.74 -11.43 5.73
N ILE A 225 8.52 -12.50 5.59
CA ILE A 225 8.34 -13.71 6.39
C ILE A 225 8.74 -13.45 7.84
N HIS A 226 9.92 -12.82 8.05
CA HIS A 226 10.37 -12.49 9.40
C HIS A 226 9.39 -11.56 10.11
N ASP A 227 8.92 -10.51 9.45
CA ASP A 227 7.89 -9.61 9.96
C ASP A 227 6.63 -10.39 10.34
N SER A 228 6.15 -11.25 9.45
CA SER A 228 4.92 -12.01 9.69
C SER A 228 5.00 -13.04 10.82
N PHE A 229 6.16 -13.68 11.03
CA PHE A 229 6.26 -14.80 11.98
C PHE A 229 7.00 -14.46 13.28
N PHE A 230 7.90 -13.49 13.28
CA PHE A 230 8.75 -13.16 14.42
C PHE A 230 8.50 -11.78 15.01
N LEU A 231 8.06 -10.84 14.17
CA LEU A 231 7.65 -9.51 14.59
C LEU A 231 6.12 -9.39 14.59
N SER A 232 5.41 -10.51 14.78
CA SER A 232 3.92 -10.50 14.82
C SER A 232 3.34 -9.63 15.96
N GLU A 233 4.19 -9.11 16.84
CA GLU A 233 3.84 -8.04 17.76
C GLU A 233 3.79 -6.67 17.07
N TYR A 234 4.49 -6.50 15.91
CA TYR A 234 4.53 -5.22 15.19
C TYR A 234 4.33 -5.42 13.69
N GLN A 235 3.33 -4.75 13.14
CA GLN A 235 3.18 -4.61 11.70
C GLN A 235 3.99 -3.39 11.23
N VAL A 236 4.74 -3.53 10.13
CA VAL A 236 5.50 -2.40 9.55
C VAL A 236 4.85 -1.95 8.24
N LEU A 237 4.55 -0.66 8.12
CA LEU A 237 4.23 -0.01 6.86
C LEU A 237 5.40 0.87 6.42
N ASN A 238 5.82 0.72 5.17
CA ASN A 238 6.89 1.51 4.58
C ASN A 238 6.29 2.58 3.67
N VAL A 239 6.40 3.83 4.07
CA VAL A 239 5.73 4.96 3.44
C VAL A 239 6.71 5.79 2.61
N PHE A 240 6.36 5.99 1.34
CA PHE A 240 6.97 6.96 0.43
C PHE A 240 6.04 8.16 0.32
N LEU A 241 6.43 9.31 0.83
CA LEU A 241 5.65 10.54 0.79
C LEU A 241 6.14 11.44 -0.34
N CYS A 242 5.27 11.77 -1.27
CA CYS A 242 5.48 12.77 -2.30
C CYS A 242 4.64 14.03 -2.01
N GLY A 243 5.32 15.18 -1.93
CA GLY A 243 4.68 16.45 -1.60
C GLY A 243 4.74 16.80 -0.11
N ILE A 244 5.61 17.75 0.25
CA ILE A 244 5.79 18.26 1.62
C ILE A 244 5.24 19.69 1.78
N GLY A 245 4.19 20.00 1.02
CA GLY A 245 3.42 21.23 1.18
C GLY A 245 2.65 21.26 2.51
N THR A 246 1.53 21.95 2.50
CA THR A 246 0.71 22.15 3.71
C THR A 246 0.17 20.81 4.23
N VAL A 247 -0.38 19.95 3.37
CA VAL A 247 -0.97 18.66 3.76
C VAL A 247 0.10 17.65 4.15
N GLY A 248 1.12 17.43 3.29
CA GLY A 248 2.16 16.44 3.55
C GLY A 248 3.04 16.80 4.76
N GLY A 249 3.27 18.10 5.01
CA GLY A 249 3.95 18.58 6.22
C GLY A 249 3.15 18.23 7.48
N SER A 250 1.84 18.54 7.48
CA SER A 250 0.96 18.21 8.61
C SER A 250 0.82 16.69 8.82
N LEU A 251 0.84 15.89 7.74
CA LEU A 251 0.84 14.43 7.84
C LEU A 251 2.08 13.92 8.59
N LEU A 252 3.28 14.42 8.24
CA LEU A 252 4.51 14.04 8.94
C LEU A 252 4.50 14.44 10.41
N GLU A 253 3.97 15.61 10.75
CA GLU A 253 3.79 16.04 12.14
C GLU A 253 2.88 15.08 12.91
N GLN A 254 1.75 14.68 12.31
CA GLN A 254 0.82 13.73 12.93
C GLN A 254 1.43 12.34 13.09
N ILE A 255 2.14 11.83 12.07
CA ILE A 255 2.83 10.54 12.16
C ILE A 255 3.91 10.59 13.25
N ALA A 256 4.74 11.64 13.30
CA ALA A 256 5.78 11.79 14.30
C ALA A 256 5.18 11.81 15.72
N GLY A 257 4.08 12.56 15.91
CA GLY A 257 3.40 12.67 17.21
C GLY A 257 2.73 11.38 17.68
N GLN A 258 2.22 10.55 16.76
CA GLN A 258 1.50 9.32 17.10
C GLN A 258 2.36 8.05 17.06
N ARG A 259 3.59 8.12 16.55
CA ARG A 259 4.46 6.95 16.30
C ARG A 259 4.61 6.04 17.52
N GLN A 260 4.87 6.60 18.70
CA GLN A 260 5.05 5.82 19.91
C GLN A 260 3.75 5.16 20.40
N GLN A 261 2.63 5.86 20.29
CA GLN A 261 1.32 5.35 20.67
C GLN A 261 0.90 4.19 19.75
N LEU A 262 1.08 4.33 18.43
CA LEU A 262 0.79 3.28 17.46
C LEU A 262 1.61 2.02 17.72
N MET A 263 2.91 2.17 18.03
CA MET A 263 3.76 1.05 18.42
C MET A 263 3.22 0.33 19.66
N LYS A 264 2.83 1.09 20.68
CA LYS A 264 2.43 0.54 21.98
C LYS A 264 1.02 -0.06 21.96
N GLU A 265 0.07 0.59 21.31
CA GLU A 265 -1.36 0.24 21.41
C GLU A 265 -1.86 -0.59 20.23
N ARG A 266 -1.22 -0.45 19.06
CA ARG A 266 -1.65 -1.09 17.82
C ARG A 266 -0.61 -2.04 17.23
N ASN A 267 0.55 -2.14 17.87
CA ASN A 267 1.67 -2.91 17.35
C ASN A 267 1.99 -2.54 15.88
N LEU A 268 1.88 -1.25 15.56
CA LEU A 268 2.11 -0.71 14.22
C LEU A 268 3.30 0.25 14.21
N GLN A 269 4.26 -0.04 13.35
CA GLN A 269 5.38 0.83 13.03
C GLN A 269 5.17 1.45 11.63
N ILE A 270 5.06 2.77 11.58
CA ILE A 270 5.09 3.50 10.31
C ILE A 270 6.53 3.96 10.08
N ASN A 271 7.11 3.46 9.00
CA ASN A 271 8.49 3.71 8.60
C ASN A 271 8.50 4.60 7.36
N ILE A 272 8.99 5.83 7.48
CA ILE A 272 9.11 6.74 6.35
C ILE A 272 10.40 6.39 5.61
N VAL A 273 10.30 5.82 4.41
CA VAL A 273 11.46 5.36 3.61
C VAL A 273 11.79 6.28 2.45
N GLY A 274 10.87 7.18 2.09
CA GLY A 274 11.10 8.20 1.07
C GLY A 274 10.30 9.46 1.36
N ILE A 275 10.92 10.61 1.15
CA ILE A 275 10.28 11.93 1.20
C ILE A 275 10.73 12.69 -0.03
N ALA A 276 9.79 13.06 -0.91
CA ALA A 276 10.07 13.79 -2.13
C ALA A 276 9.34 15.14 -2.17
N SER A 277 10.04 16.15 -2.67
CA SER A 277 9.50 17.46 -3.06
C SER A 277 9.50 17.57 -4.59
N GLY A 278 9.17 18.77 -5.12
CA GLY A 278 9.21 18.99 -6.58
C GLY A 278 10.62 18.94 -7.21
N HIS A 279 11.69 19.00 -6.42
CA HIS A 279 13.06 19.11 -6.93
C HIS A 279 14.09 18.23 -6.20
N ASN A 280 13.79 17.79 -4.99
CA ASN A 280 14.72 17.02 -4.16
C ASN A 280 13.98 15.88 -3.46
N ALA A 281 14.71 14.81 -3.15
CA ALA A 281 14.18 13.71 -2.36
C ALA A 281 15.23 13.13 -1.41
N ILE A 282 14.76 12.54 -0.34
CA ILE A 282 15.55 11.74 0.60
C ILE A 282 14.97 10.33 0.59
N PHE A 283 15.81 9.33 0.36
CA PHE A 283 15.43 7.94 0.41
C PHE A 283 16.32 7.19 1.39
N ASN A 284 15.72 6.38 2.24
CA ASN A 284 16.45 5.50 3.16
C ASN A 284 15.65 4.21 3.38
N ARG A 285 16.15 3.10 2.85
CA ARG A 285 15.51 1.79 2.94
C ARG A 285 15.22 1.35 4.39
N ASN A 286 16.03 1.78 5.35
CA ASN A 286 15.90 1.40 6.76
C ASN A 286 15.01 2.39 7.55
N GLY A 287 14.51 3.41 6.89
CA GLY A 287 13.71 4.48 7.48
C GLY A 287 14.49 5.79 7.67
N ILE A 288 13.79 6.89 7.44
CA ILE A 288 14.28 8.23 7.69
C ILE A 288 14.02 8.55 9.16
N GLU A 289 15.06 8.89 9.90
CA GLU A 289 15.00 9.25 11.31
C GLU A 289 14.33 10.63 11.47
N LEU A 290 13.02 10.66 11.73
CA LEU A 290 12.28 11.92 11.94
C LEU A 290 12.80 12.72 13.14
N SER A 291 13.40 12.08 14.13
CA SER A 291 14.05 12.72 15.28
C SER A 291 15.23 13.63 14.88
N ALA A 292 15.88 13.40 13.74
CA ALA A 292 16.91 14.30 13.21
C ALA A 292 16.36 15.69 12.84
N TYR A 293 15.06 15.80 12.65
CA TYR A 293 14.36 17.04 12.27
C TYR A 293 13.50 17.62 13.43
N GLU A 294 13.79 17.26 14.67
CA GLU A 294 13.11 17.82 15.83
C GLU A 294 13.70 19.17 16.25
N ASP A 295 12.83 20.02 16.80
CA ASP A 295 13.18 21.24 17.51
C ASP A 295 12.60 21.18 18.92
N ASN A 296 13.47 21.26 19.93
CA ASN A 296 13.09 21.11 21.34
C ASN A 296 12.24 19.85 21.63
N GLY A 297 12.55 18.73 20.95
CA GLY A 297 11.84 17.46 21.12
C GLY A 297 10.51 17.35 20.37
N THR A 298 10.22 18.29 19.46
CA THR A 298 9.03 18.29 18.61
C THR A 298 9.46 18.29 17.13
N PHE A 299 8.84 17.46 16.31
CA PHE A 299 9.12 17.40 14.88
C PHE A 299 8.88 18.77 14.21
N SER A 300 9.82 19.20 13.38
CA SER A 300 9.79 20.48 12.66
C SER A 300 9.83 20.29 11.15
N ILE A 301 8.72 20.58 10.52
CA ILE A 301 8.63 20.55 9.04
C ILE A 301 9.59 21.56 8.39
N ALA A 302 9.89 22.68 9.05
CA ALA A 302 10.83 23.66 8.56
C ALA A 302 12.26 23.08 8.46
N LYS A 303 12.73 22.39 9.52
CA LYS A 303 14.02 21.69 9.50
C LYS A 303 14.09 20.61 8.43
N LEU A 304 13.01 19.86 8.24
CA LEU A 304 12.94 18.85 7.18
C LEU A 304 13.05 19.51 5.78
N ARG A 305 12.32 20.60 5.55
CA ARG A 305 12.38 21.33 4.28
C ARG A 305 13.77 21.87 3.99
N ASP A 306 14.47 22.36 5.00
CA ASP A 306 15.85 22.82 4.86
C ASP A 306 16.82 21.65 4.61
N GLY A 307 16.62 20.52 5.25
CA GLY A 307 17.36 19.28 4.96
C GLY A 307 17.13 18.78 3.54
N LEU A 308 15.89 18.84 3.05
CA LEU A 308 15.54 18.45 1.67
C LEU A 308 16.19 19.37 0.62
N LYS A 309 16.35 20.66 0.88
CA LYS A 309 17.06 21.57 -0.04
C LYS A 309 18.53 21.19 -0.25
N GLN A 310 19.11 20.48 0.73
CA GLN A 310 20.50 20.00 0.68
C GLN A 310 20.62 18.55 0.20
N ALA A 311 19.48 17.87 0.01
CA ALA A 311 19.42 16.50 -0.49
C ALA A 311 19.64 16.43 -2.00
N ASP A 312 19.81 15.20 -2.50
CA ASP A 312 20.04 14.97 -3.92
C ASP A 312 18.87 15.47 -4.78
N PRO A 313 19.16 16.08 -5.93
CA PRO A 313 18.15 16.44 -6.90
C PRO A 313 17.34 15.20 -7.32
N SER A 314 16.03 15.36 -7.39
CA SER A 314 15.12 14.29 -7.80
C SER A 314 14.10 14.81 -8.79
N ASP A 315 13.96 14.09 -9.88
CA ASP A 315 12.89 14.27 -10.86
C ASP A 315 11.87 13.12 -10.76
N LEU A 316 10.92 13.11 -11.66
CA LEU A 316 9.86 12.11 -11.68
C LEU A 316 10.39 10.69 -11.95
N ASN A 317 11.39 10.54 -12.82
CA ASN A 317 11.99 9.25 -13.14
C ASN A 317 12.79 8.70 -11.95
N HIS A 318 13.58 9.56 -11.30
CA HIS A 318 14.31 9.17 -10.11
C HIS A 318 13.36 8.75 -8.96
N LEU A 319 12.26 9.49 -8.74
CA LEU A 319 11.23 9.12 -7.78
C LEU A 319 10.64 7.75 -8.10
N HIS A 320 10.25 7.50 -9.36
CA HIS A 320 9.69 6.23 -9.82
C HIS A 320 10.67 5.07 -9.59
N ASP A 321 11.90 5.23 -10.04
CA ASP A 321 12.93 4.18 -10.00
C ASP A 321 13.32 3.83 -8.55
N GLU A 322 13.42 4.82 -7.66
CA GLU A 322 13.70 4.59 -6.24
C GLU A 322 12.54 3.87 -5.54
N VAL A 323 11.30 4.31 -5.75
CA VAL A 323 10.12 3.68 -5.12
C VAL A 323 9.99 2.22 -5.52
N ILE A 324 10.17 1.89 -6.80
CA ILE A 324 10.11 0.51 -7.31
C ILE A 324 11.40 -0.25 -6.98
N GLY A 325 12.56 0.37 -7.22
CA GLY A 325 13.88 -0.25 -7.09
C GLY A 325 14.23 -0.66 -5.66
N MET A 326 13.74 0.07 -4.67
CA MET A 326 13.89 -0.34 -3.27
C MET A 326 13.25 -1.70 -2.98
N ASN A 327 12.19 -2.08 -3.68
CA ASN A 327 11.53 -3.38 -3.54
C ASN A 327 11.29 -3.78 -2.07
N ILE A 328 10.64 -2.88 -1.31
CA ILE A 328 10.34 -3.07 0.10
C ILE A 328 8.93 -3.65 0.25
N PHE A 329 8.72 -4.49 1.26
CA PHE A 329 7.41 -5.06 1.59
C PHE A 329 6.49 -4.02 2.24
N ASN A 330 5.17 -4.26 2.23
CA ASN A 330 4.14 -3.39 2.82
C ASN A 330 4.36 -1.91 2.46
N SER A 331 4.64 -1.65 1.18
CA SER A 331 4.93 -0.30 0.68
C SER A 331 3.66 0.47 0.40
N VAL A 332 3.64 1.73 0.79
CA VAL A 332 2.57 2.68 0.55
C VAL A 332 3.16 3.95 -0.06
N PHE A 333 2.72 4.29 -1.27
CA PHE A 333 3.01 5.59 -1.88
C PHE A 333 1.92 6.58 -1.50
N VAL A 334 2.31 7.71 -0.91
CA VAL A 334 1.38 8.75 -0.44
C VAL A 334 1.61 10.00 -1.28
N ASP A 335 0.59 10.41 -2.04
CA ASP A 335 0.65 11.62 -2.87
C ASP A 335 -0.13 12.78 -2.23
N CYS A 336 0.61 13.74 -1.71
CA CYS A 336 0.10 15.02 -1.20
C CYS A 336 0.38 16.19 -2.15
N THR A 337 0.54 15.91 -3.46
CA THR A 337 0.75 16.92 -4.52
C THR A 337 -0.56 17.25 -5.25
N ALA A 338 -0.48 18.12 -6.25
CA ALA A 338 -1.51 18.37 -7.25
C ALA A 338 -1.01 18.05 -8.67
N SER A 339 0.11 17.32 -8.79
CA SER A 339 0.78 17.03 -10.05
C SER A 339 0.07 15.93 -10.82
N ALA A 340 -0.21 16.17 -12.10
CA ALA A 340 -0.74 15.16 -13.01
C ALA A 340 0.34 14.09 -13.33
N ASP A 341 1.60 14.50 -13.39
CA ASP A 341 2.71 13.60 -13.70
C ASP A 341 2.93 12.58 -12.57
N VAL A 342 2.84 13.01 -11.30
CA VAL A 342 2.91 12.10 -10.14
C VAL A 342 1.73 11.15 -10.15
N ALA A 343 0.52 11.64 -10.43
CA ALA A 343 -0.67 10.79 -10.54
C ALA A 343 -0.56 9.75 -11.67
N GLY A 344 0.21 10.05 -12.73
CA GLY A 344 0.51 9.14 -13.85
C GLY A 344 1.33 7.90 -13.44
N LEU A 345 2.02 7.93 -12.29
CA LEU A 345 2.84 6.81 -11.80
C LEU A 345 2.02 5.75 -11.04
N TYR A 346 0.77 6.02 -10.69
CA TYR A 346 0.00 5.14 -9.80
C TYR A 346 -0.19 3.73 -10.36
N GLU A 347 -0.41 3.59 -11.66
CA GLU A 347 -0.60 2.27 -12.29
C GLU A 347 0.65 1.39 -12.11
N ASP A 348 1.84 1.97 -12.29
CA ASP A 348 3.10 1.25 -12.12
C ASP A 348 3.33 0.87 -10.66
N PHE A 349 3.05 1.77 -9.71
CA PHE A 349 3.16 1.46 -8.29
C PHE A 349 2.19 0.34 -7.87
N LEU A 350 0.92 0.43 -8.25
CA LEU A 350 -0.07 -0.62 -7.98
C LEU A 350 0.33 -1.96 -8.61
N SER A 351 0.86 -1.94 -9.85
CA SER A 351 1.34 -3.11 -10.57
C SER A 351 2.54 -3.78 -9.89
N ASN A 352 3.33 -3.01 -9.14
CA ASN A 352 4.47 -3.47 -8.34
C ASN A 352 4.11 -3.75 -6.86
N ASN A 353 2.83 -3.98 -6.56
CA ASN A 353 2.33 -4.29 -5.21
C ASN A 353 2.60 -3.19 -4.17
N ILE A 354 2.58 -1.94 -4.60
CA ILE A 354 2.67 -0.75 -3.75
C ILE A 354 1.27 -0.15 -3.66
N SER A 355 0.73 -0.05 -2.44
CA SER A 355 -0.55 0.64 -2.23
C SER A 355 -0.40 2.15 -2.46
N VAL A 356 -1.44 2.80 -2.94
CA VAL A 356 -1.45 4.25 -3.19
C VAL A 356 -2.50 4.92 -2.31
N VAL A 357 -2.10 5.97 -1.61
CA VAL A 357 -2.97 6.89 -0.87
C VAL A 357 -2.82 8.28 -1.46
N ALA A 358 -3.90 8.88 -1.94
CA ALA A 358 -3.83 10.13 -2.69
C ALA A 358 -4.73 11.23 -2.13
N ALA A 359 -4.14 12.34 -1.69
CA ALA A 359 -4.84 13.61 -1.58
C ALA A 359 -5.00 14.30 -2.95
N ASN A 360 -4.22 13.89 -3.92
CA ASN A 360 -4.27 14.36 -5.29
C ASN A 360 -5.51 13.83 -6.03
N LYS A 361 -6.37 14.75 -6.47
CA LYS A 361 -7.65 14.42 -7.12
C LYS A 361 -7.52 14.06 -8.60
N VAL A 362 -6.35 14.27 -9.22
CA VAL A 362 -6.19 14.17 -10.67
C VAL A 362 -6.58 12.79 -11.18
N ALA A 363 -6.00 11.73 -10.62
CA ALA A 363 -6.27 10.36 -11.07
C ALA A 363 -7.72 9.93 -10.85
N ALA A 364 -8.30 10.21 -9.66
CA ALA A 364 -9.66 9.83 -9.33
C ALA A 364 -10.72 10.60 -10.15
N SER A 365 -10.40 11.83 -10.63
CA SER A 365 -11.27 12.66 -11.47
C SER A 365 -10.88 12.70 -12.95
N SER A 366 -9.86 11.94 -13.39
CA SER A 366 -9.47 11.76 -14.80
C SER A 366 -10.57 11.03 -15.60
N ASP A 367 -10.29 10.65 -16.84
CA ASP A 367 -11.21 9.83 -17.62
C ASP A 367 -11.60 8.56 -16.87
N TYR A 368 -12.89 8.17 -17.02
CA TYR A 368 -13.43 6.99 -16.32
C TYR A 368 -12.60 5.73 -16.54
N GLU A 369 -12.08 5.51 -17.76
CA GLU A 369 -11.29 4.33 -18.09
C GLU A 369 -9.97 4.28 -17.28
N ASN A 370 -9.33 5.43 -17.07
CA ASN A 370 -8.13 5.50 -16.22
C ASN A 370 -8.46 5.19 -14.76
N TYR A 371 -9.51 5.82 -14.22
CA TYR A 371 -9.98 5.52 -12.86
C TYR A 371 -10.30 4.03 -12.68
N ALA A 372 -11.09 3.44 -13.59
CA ALA A 372 -11.50 2.04 -13.53
C ALA A 372 -10.30 1.09 -13.60
N ARG A 373 -9.32 1.40 -14.47
CA ARG A 373 -8.07 0.62 -14.61
C ARG A 373 -7.25 0.63 -13.32
N LEU A 374 -7.10 1.78 -12.65
CA LEU A 374 -6.38 1.88 -11.37
C LEU A 374 -7.08 1.05 -10.27
N LYS A 375 -8.40 1.15 -10.13
CA LYS A 375 -9.20 0.34 -9.18
C LYS A 375 -9.07 -1.15 -9.48
N GLU A 376 -9.12 -1.55 -10.76
CA GLU A 376 -8.98 -2.95 -11.17
C GLU A 376 -7.57 -3.48 -10.91
N THR A 377 -6.53 -2.71 -11.24
CA THR A 377 -5.13 -3.08 -10.98
C THR A 377 -4.89 -3.27 -9.49
N ALA A 378 -5.37 -2.35 -8.64
CA ALA A 378 -5.27 -2.48 -7.19
C ALA A 378 -5.95 -3.77 -6.69
N ARG A 379 -7.17 -4.05 -7.18
CA ARG A 379 -7.92 -5.27 -6.83
C ARG A 379 -7.20 -6.54 -7.27
N LYS A 380 -6.70 -6.60 -8.51
CA LYS A 380 -5.97 -7.76 -9.05
C LYS A 380 -4.67 -8.04 -8.29
N ARG A 381 -3.99 -6.99 -7.85
CA ARG A 381 -2.74 -7.10 -7.10
C ARG A 381 -2.93 -7.29 -5.60
N GLY A 382 -4.15 -7.14 -5.08
CA GLY A 382 -4.44 -7.22 -3.65
C GLY A 382 -3.86 -6.06 -2.84
N VAL A 383 -3.62 -4.92 -3.48
CA VAL A 383 -3.20 -3.66 -2.85
C VAL A 383 -4.35 -2.65 -2.83
N LYS A 384 -4.17 -1.53 -2.12
CA LYS A 384 -5.19 -0.50 -1.99
C LYS A 384 -4.87 0.73 -2.84
N TYR A 385 -5.91 1.31 -3.44
CA TYR A 385 -5.91 2.66 -3.99
C TYR A 385 -6.97 3.46 -3.24
N LEU A 386 -6.54 4.33 -2.30
CA LEU A 386 -7.38 5.07 -1.37
C LEU A 386 -7.22 6.58 -1.62
N PHE A 387 -8.32 7.31 -1.53
CA PHE A 387 -8.38 8.74 -1.82
C PHE A 387 -9.54 9.44 -1.11
N GLU A 388 -9.81 9.07 0.16
CA GLU A 388 -10.89 9.63 0.98
C GLU A 388 -10.88 11.16 0.97
N THR A 389 -9.69 11.74 1.07
CA THR A 389 -9.52 13.19 1.18
C THR A 389 -9.77 13.97 -0.11
N ASN A 390 -10.07 13.28 -1.20
CA ASN A 390 -10.41 13.96 -2.45
C ASN A 390 -11.76 14.66 -2.39
N VAL A 391 -12.63 14.25 -1.44
CA VAL A 391 -13.92 14.92 -1.19
C VAL A 391 -14.13 15.09 0.30
N GLY A 392 -14.33 16.34 0.75
CA GLY A 392 -14.67 16.64 2.14
C GLY A 392 -13.51 16.60 3.12
N ALA A 393 -12.26 16.76 2.66
CA ALA A 393 -11.06 16.69 3.48
C ALA A 393 -10.97 15.38 4.29
N GLY A 394 -11.09 15.43 5.62
CA GLY A 394 -11.05 14.24 6.47
C GLY A 394 -12.43 13.64 6.80
N LEU A 395 -13.50 14.11 6.18
CA LEU A 395 -14.83 13.53 6.40
C LEU A 395 -14.93 12.12 5.77
N PRO A 396 -15.52 11.13 6.45
CA PRO A 396 -15.63 9.76 5.96
C PRO A 396 -16.76 9.62 4.93
N ILE A 397 -16.60 10.18 3.74
CA ILE A 397 -17.62 10.23 2.70
C ILE A 397 -17.48 9.04 1.73
N ILE A 398 -16.29 8.88 1.15
CA ILE A 398 -16.01 7.84 0.15
C ILE A 398 -16.09 6.45 0.79
N ASN A 399 -15.50 6.27 1.97
CA ASN A 399 -15.58 5.01 2.70
C ASN A 399 -17.03 4.68 3.07
N THR A 400 -17.83 5.66 3.52
CA THR A 400 -19.27 5.45 3.80
C THR A 400 -20.02 4.99 2.55
N ILE A 401 -19.80 5.63 1.39
CA ILE A 401 -20.43 5.22 0.13
C ILE A 401 -20.01 3.80 -0.24
N ASN A 402 -18.72 3.48 -0.13
CA ASN A 402 -18.21 2.14 -0.43
C ASN A 402 -18.82 1.08 0.50
N ASP A 403 -18.94 1.36 1.80
CA ASP A 403 -19.53 0.43 2.77
C ASP A 403 -21.02 0.16 2.45
N LEU A 404 -21.77 1.19 2.08
CA LEU A 404 -23.16 1.05 1.65
C LEU A 404 -23.27 0.17 0.40
N ILE A 405 -22.49 0.46 -0.65
CA ILE A 405 -22.48 -0.31 -1.90
C ILE A 405 -22.05 -1.75 -1.65
N ASN A 406 -20.95 -1.97 -0.90
CA ASN A 406 -20.41 -3.30 -0.61
C ASN A 406 -21.38 -4.15 0.23
N SER A 407 -22.23 -3.51 1.04
CA SER A 407 -23.29 -4.19 1.80
C SER A 407 -24.58 -4.41 0.99
N GLY A 408 -24.57 -4.08 -0.31
CA GLY A 408 -25.69 -4.30 -1.24
C GLY A 408 -26.76 -3.21 -1.23
N ASP A 409 -26.45 -2.01 -0.70
CA ASP A 409 -27.32 -0.84 -0.83
C ASP A 409 -27.08 -0.14 -2.17
N LYS A 410 -27.96 0.76 -2.57
CA LYS A 410 -27.83 1.57 -3.78
C LYS A 410 -27.98 3.04 -3.46
N ILE A 411 -27.06 3.84 -3.94
CA ILE A 411 -27.15 5.29 -3.85
C ILE A 411 -28.17 5.78 -4.89
N LEU A 412 -29.25 6.39 -4.43
CA LEU A 412 -30.30 6.93 -5.30
C LEU A 412 -30.06 8.40 -5.62
N LYS A 413 -29.59 9.15 -4.60
CA LYS A 413 -29.35 10.58 -4.72
C LYS A 413 -28.23 11.03 -3.77
N LEU A 414 -27.38 11.93 -4.26
CA LEU A 414 -26.45 12.71 -3.45
C LEU A 414 -26.78 14.19 -3.63
N GLU A 415 -26.83 14.93 -2.55
CA GLU A 415 -26.95 16.40 -2.55
C GLU A 415 -25.87 16.96 -1.65
N ALA A 416 -25.00 17.83 -2.16
CA ALA A 416 -23.85 18.26 -1.41
C ALA A 416 -23.44 19.71 -1.66
N VAL A 417 -22.98 20.37 -0.62
CA VAL A 417 -22.21 21.62 -0.70
C VAL A 417 -20.76 21.26 -0.44
N LEU A 418 -19.92 21.30 -1.49
CA LEU A 418 -18.54 20.77 -1.51
C LEU A 418 -17.48 21.86 -1.71
N SER A 419 -17.87 23.14 -1.80
CA SER A 419 -16.96 24.27 -1.91
C SER A 419 -17.05 25.17 -0.68
N GLY A 420 -15.98 25.19 0.10
CA GLY A 420 -15.86 26.12 1.23
C GLY A 420 -15.89 27.57 0.78
N THR A 421 -15.23 27.90 -0.33
CA THR A 421 -15.21 29.25 -0.91
C THR A 421 -16.60 29.74 -1.28
N LEU A 422 -17.36 28.94 -2.04
CA LEU A 422 -18.71 29.34 -2.45
C LEU A 422 -19.68 29.38 -1.27
N ASN A 423 -19.53 28.46 -0.30
CA ASN A 423 -20.34 28.50 0.91
C ASN A 423 -20.05 29.76 1.76
N PHE A 424 -18.78 30.15 1.89
CA PHE A 424 -18.38 31.39 2.53
C PHE A 424 -19.02 32.61 1.83
N ILE A 425 -18.90 32.72 0.50
CA ILE A 425 -19.45 33.82 -0.29
C ILE A 425 -20.96 33.95 -0.04
N PHE A 426 -21.73 32.86 -0.16
CA PHE A 426 -23.19 32.89 -0.04
C PHE A 426 -23.69 32.95 1.41
N ASN A 427 -22.84 32.70 2.40
CA ASN A 427 -23.16 32.98 3.81
C ASN A 427 -22.85 34.43 4.21
N THR A 428 -21.88 35.07 3.55
CA THR A 428 -21.39 36.43 3.92
C THR A 428 -22.17 37.54 3.20
N ILE A 429 -22.74 37.27 2.02
CA ILE A 429 -23.51 38.24 1.27
C ILE A 429 -24.71 38.76 2.09
N SER A 430 -24.84 40.07 2.22
CA SER A 430 -25.86 40.72 3.01
C SER A 430 -26.26 42.08 2.41
N ALA A 431 -27.22 42.78 2.99
CA ALA A 431 -27.59 44.13 2.57
C ALA A 431 -26.41 45.13 2.59
N ASP A 432 -25.48 44.91 3.51
CA ASP A 432 -24.32 45.81 3.73
C ASP A 432 -23.06 45.31 2.99
N ILE A 433 -23.02 44.03 2.57
CA ILE A 433 -21.87 43.41 1.93
C ILE A 433 -22.31 42.82 0.57
N PRO A 434 -22.07 43.57 -0.53
CA PRO A 434 -22.49 43.11 -1.88
C PRO A 434 -21.66 41.92 -2.36
N PHE A 435 -22.15 41.21 -3.37
CA PHE A 435 -21.54 40.03 -3.95
C PHE A 435 -20.07 40.23 -4.34
N SER A 436 -19.76 41.35 -5.01
CA SER A 436 -18.37 41.64 -5.43
C SER A 436 -17.42 41.80 -4.25
N GLN A 437 -17.91 42.33 -3.13
CA GLN A 437 -17.12 42.48 -1.90
C GLN A 437 -16.93 41.13 -1.20
N THR A 438 -17.95 40.26 -1.15
CA THR A 438 -17.80 38.92 -0.57
C THR A 438 -16.76 38.06 -1.31
N VAL A 439 -16.70 38.17 -2.64
CA VAL A 439 -15.67 37.49 -3.43
C VAL A 439 -14.26 38.03 -3.11
N ARG A 440 -14.11 39.34 -2.87
CA ARG A 440 -12.82 39.93 -2.42
C ARG A 440 -12.43 39.42 -1.03
N MET A 441 -13.38 39.44 -0.09
CA MET A 441 -13.16 38.93 1.27
C MET A 441 -12.75 37.47 1.25
N ALA A 442 -13.41 36.62 0.43
CA ALA A 442 -13.04 35.23 0.29
C ALA A 442 -11.58 35.04 -0.16
N LYS A 443 -11.07 35.91 -1.04
CA LYS A 443 -9.67 35.91 -1.48
C LYS A 443 -8.74 36.42 -0.38
N GLU A 444 -9.06 37.51 0.28
CA GLU A 444 -8.24 38.14 1.32
C GLU A 444 -8.10 37.23 2.56
N GLU A 445 -9.16 36.51 2.92
CA GLU A 445 -9.17 35.55 4.03
C GLU A 445 -8.60 34.17 3.64
N GLY A 446 -8.20 33.98 2.37
CA GLY A 446 -7.56 32.74 1.90
C GLY A 446 -8.53 31.57 1.63
N TYR A 447 -9.82 31.83 1.53
CA TYR A 447 -10.80 30.82 1.12
C TYR A 447 -10.80 30.59 -0.40
N ALA A 448 -10.53 31.64 -1.20
CA ALA A 448 -10.52 31.55 -2.66
C ALA A 448 -9.10 31.39 -3.22
N GLU A 449 -9.03 30.75 -4.35
CA GLU A 449 -7.80 30.66 -5.17
C GLU A 449 -7.29 32.06 -5.57
N PRO A 450 -5.99 32.21 -5.92
CA PRO A 450 -5.45 33.49 -6.40
C PRO A 450 -6.26 34.12 -7.53
N ASP A 451 -6.85 33.28 -8.40
CA ASP A 451 -7.87 33.67 -9.38
C ASP A 451 -9.24 33.08 -8.95
N PRO A 452 -10.14 33.88 -8.36
CA PRO A 452 -11.44 33.42 -7.88
C PRO A 452 -12.34 32.82 -8.96
N ARG A 453 -12.06 33.10 -10.25
CA ARG A 453 -12.80 32.49 -11.35
C ARG A 453 -12.73 30.98 -11.34
N VAL A 454 -11.63 30.40 -10.83
CA VAL A 454 -11.47 28.96 -10.67
C VAL A 454 -12.57 28.41 -9.74
N ASP A 455 -12.77 29.05 -8.57
CA ASP A 455 -13.80 28.67 -7.60
C ASP A 455 -15.21 28.93 -8.14
N LEU A 456 -15.45 30.12 -8.69
CA LEU A 456 -16.74 30.53 -9.24
C LEU A 456 -17.16 29.69 -10.45
N SER A 457 -16.21 29.07 -11.15
CA SER A 457 -16.49 28.14 -12.23
C SER A 457 -17.11 26.82 -11.78
N GLY A 458 -17.01 26.47 -10.49
CA GLY A 458 -17.46 25.20 -9.95
C GLY A 458 -16.63 23.98 -10.37
N LYS A 459 -15.45 24.16 -10.99
CA LYS A 459 -14.64 23.07 -11.55
C LYS A 459 -14.21 22.06 -10.48
N ASP A 460 -13.81 22.51 -9.29
CA ASP A 460 -13.45 21.61 -8.19
C ASP A 460 -14.66 20.83 -7.67
N VAL A 461 -15.84 21.47 -7.62
CA VAL A 461 -17.10 20.83 -7.23
C VAL A 461 -17.51 19.74 -8.25
N ILE A 462 -17.33 20.01 -9.55
CA ILE A 462 -17.56 19.01 -10.61
C ILE A 462 -16.64 17.80 -10.43
N ARG A 463 -15.34 18.01 -10.19
CA ARG A 463 -14.39 16.92 -9.93
C ARG A 463 -14.81 16.07 -8.73
N LYS A 464 -15.19 16.72 -7.64
CA LYS A 464 -15.66 16.02 -6.42
C LYS A 464 -16.93 15.22 -6.70
N LEU A 465 -17.90 15.79 -7.43
CA LEU A 465 -19.14 15.09 -7.80
C LEU A 465 -18.84 13.87 -8.68
N VAL A 466 -17.94 13.98 -9.64
CA VAL A 466 -17.53 12.86 -10.49
C VAL A 466 -16.93 11.73 -9.66
N ILE A 467 -16.05 12.05 -8.70
CA ILE A 467 -15.47 11.05 -7.79
C ILE A 467 -16.56 10.34 -6.99
N LEU A 468 -17.47 11.09 -6.37
CA LEU A 468 -18.59 10.53 -5.60
C LEU A 468 -19.51 9.67 -6.45
N SER A 469 -19.81 10.12 -7.68
CA SER A 469 -20.66 9.38 -8.61
C SER A 469 -20.06 8.04 -9.00
N ARG A 470 -18.73 8.00 -9.21
CA ARG A 470 -17.99 6.77 -9.54
C ARG A 470 -17.99 5.79 -8.37
N GLU A 471 -17.72 6.28 -7.17
CA GLU A 471 -17.76 5.45 -5.95
C GLU A 471 -19.19 4.99 -5.62
N ALA A 472 -20.20 5.76 -6.04
CA ALA A 472 -21.62 5.36 -5.98
C ALA A 472 -22.03 4.35 -7.07
N GLY A 473 -21.11 3.90 -7.92
CA GLY A 473 -21.33 2.89 -8.96
C GLY A 473 -21.77 3.42 -10.31
N TYR A 474 -21.74 4.74 -10.53
CA TYR A 474 -22.14 5.35 -11.80
C TYR A 474 -20.93 5.70 -12.67
N ARG A 475 -21.00 5.35 -13.96
CA ARG A 475 -20.01 5.81 -14.94
C ARG A 475 -20.25 7.28 -15.25
N MET A 476 -19.29 8.14 -14.95
CA MET A 476 -19.41 9.59 -15.15
C MET A 476 -18.06 10.21 -15.46
N ASN A 477 -18.01 11.12 -16.41
CA ASN A 477 -16.88 12.00 -16.70
C ASN A 477 -17.26 13.45 -16.36
N GLN A 478 -16.29 14.37 -16.38
CA GLN A 478 -16.54 15.77 -16.01
C GLN A 478 -17.47 16.47 -17.00
N GLU A 479 -17.42 16.11 -18.27
CA GLU A 479 -18.27 16.60 -19.35
C GLU A 479 -19.72 16.10 -19.27
N ASP A 480 -19.98 15.01 -18.54
CA ASP A 480 -21.34 14.48 -18.33
C ASP A 480 -22.09 15.26 -17.24
N VAL A 481 -21.41 16.13 -16.49
CA VAL A 481 -22.01 16.93 -15.42
C VAL A 481 -22.65 18.19 -16.00
N GLU A 482 -23.95 18.32 -15.81
CA GLU A 482 -24.68 19.52 -16.19
C GLU A 482 -24.27 20.71 -15.33
N LYS A 483 -23.66 21.70 -15.96
CA LYS A 483 -23.10 22.87 -15.28
C LYS A 483 -23.99 24.09 -15.49
N HIS A 484 -24.56 24.62 -14.42
CA HIS A 484 -25.29 25.88 -14.42
C HIS A 484 -24.47 26.99 -13.78
N LEU A 485 -23.90 27.86 -14.62
CA LEU A 485 -23.17 29.03 -14.13
C LEU A 485 -24.17 30.03 -13.51
N PHE A 486 -23.83 30.56 -12.37
CA PHE A 486 -24.61 31.58 -11.68
C PHE A 486 -24.11 33.00 -11.95
N ILE A 487 -23.00 33.14 -12.68
CA ILE A 487 -22.53 34.39 -13.29
C ILE A 487 -22.35 34.19 -14.80
N PRO A 488 -22.50 35.26 -15.61
CA PRO A 488 -22.36 35.15 -17.07
C PRO A 488 -21.00 34.60 -17.51
N GLN A 489 -20.99 33.82 -18.59
CA GLN A 489 -19.75 33.23 -19.14
C GLN A 489 -18.68 34.28 -19.44
N SER A 490 -19.05 35.49 -19.84
CA SER A 490 -18.12 36.59 -20.14
C SER A 490 -17.24 37.02 -18.99
N PHE A 491 -17.55 36.67 -17.72
CA PHE A 491 -16.72 36.95 -16.56
C PHE A 491 -15.53 36.01 -16.45
N PHE A 492 -15.56 34.88 -17.12
CA PHE A 492 -14.48 33.92 -17.16
C PHE A 492 -13.46 34.20 -18.27
N ASP A 493 -13.79 35.10 -19.18
CA ASP A 493 -12.96 35.50 -20.30
C ASP A 493 -12.11 36.75 -19.93
N GLY A 494 -11.01 36.98 -20.63
CA GLY A 494 -10.18 38.17 -20.45
C GLY A 494 -9.21 38.09 -19.24
N SER A 495 -8.69 39.25 -18.85
CA SER A 495 -7.72 39.35 -17.74
C SER A 495 -8.39 39.31 -16.36
N LEU A 496 -7.60 39.02 -15.34
CA LEU A 496 -8.07 39.07 -13.94
C LEU A 496 -8.45 40.51 -13.52
N GLU A 497 -7.79 41.51 -14.11
CA GLU A 497 -8.13 42.93 -13.90
C GLU A 497 -9.52 43.25 -14.45
N ASP A 498 -9.84 42.79 -15.64
CA ASP A 498 -11.17 42.96 -16.26
C ASP A 498 -12.24 42.30 -15.40
N PHE A 499 -11.98 41.10 -14.90
CA PHE A 499 -12.88 40.43 -13.97
C PHE A 499 -13.19 41.30 -12.74
N TRP A 500 -12.16 41.80 -12.03
CA TRP A 500 -12.36 42.63 -10.85
C TRP A 500 -13.05 43.94 -11.14
N LYS A 501 -12.83 44.54 -12.31
CA LYS A 501 -13.46 45.77 -12.75
C LYS A 501 -14.95 45.57 -13.04
N ASN A 502 -15.31 44.44 -13.65
CA ASN A 502 -16.68 44.16 -14.08
C ASN A 502 -17.55 43.53 -12.99
N LEU A 503 -16.94 42.84 -11.99
CA LEU A 503 -17.65 42.10 -10.95
C LEU A 503 -18.74 42.92 -10.22
N PRO A 504 -18.54 44.21 -9.87
CA PRO A 504 -19.57 45.02 -9.22
C PRO A 504 -20.84 45.21 -10.03
N SER A 505 -20.82 44.99 -11.37
CA SER A 505 -22.02 45.07 -12.18
C SER A 505 -23.07 44.02 -11.86
N LEU A 506 -22.68 42.94 -11.16
CA LEU A 506 -23.59 41.88 -10.69
C LEU A 506 -24.25 42.18 -9.35
N ASP A 507 -23.76 43.15 -8.60
CA ASP A 507 -24.21 43.43 -7.22
C ASP A 507 -25.71 43.75 -7.15
N ALA A 508 -26.21 44.55 -8.07
CA ALA A 508 -27.63 44.93 -8.11
C ALA A 508 -28.56 43.72 -8.33
N SER A 509 -28.15 42.77 -9.20
CA SER A 509 -28.96 41.57 -9.47
C SER A 509 -28.95 40.60 -8.30
N PHE A 510 -27.79 40.39 -7.68
CA PHE A 510 -27.65 39.54 -6.47
C PHE A 510 -28.44 40.13 -5.30
N GLU A 511 -28.38 41.44 -5.07
CA GLU A 511 -29.15 42.08 -3.99
C GLU A 511 -30.67 42.00 -4.22
N ALA A 512 -31.13 42.16 -5.46
CA ALA A 512 -32.55 42.01 -5.77
C ALA A 512 -33.05 40.57 -5.48
N GLU A 513 -32.29 39.56 -5.85
CA GLU A 513 -32.65 38.18 -5.55
C GLU A 513 -32.50 37.87 -4.04
N ARG A 514 -31.50 38.40 -3.37
CA ARG A 514 -31.28 38.22 -1.92
C ARG A 514 -32.50 38.70 -1.13
N LYS A 515 -33.03 39.87 -1.46
CA LYS A 515 -34.26 40.43 -0.84
C LYS A 515 -35.47 39.51 -1.06
N GLN A 516 -35.64 38.94 -2.24
CA GLN A 516 -36.74 38.00 -2.51
C GLN A 516 -36.60 36.73 -1.66
N MET A 517 -35.40 36.19 -1.56
CA MET A 517 -35.14 34.99 -0.76
C MET A 517 -35.33 35.23 0.74
N GLU A 518 -34.86 36.37 1.25
CA GLU A 518 -35.06 36.74 2.64
C GLU A 518 -36.56 36.82 3.00
N ALA A 519 -37.37 37.41 2.12
CA ALA A 519 -38.82 37.46 2.28
C ALA A 519 -39.49 36.06 2.21
N SER A 520 -38.84 35.08 1.60
CA SER A 520 -39.33 33.71 1.46
C SER A 520 -38.63 32.72 2.39
N HIS A 521 -37.85 33.17 3.34
CA HIS A 521 -37.00 32.33 4.23
C HIS A 521 -36.15 31.33 3.47
N GLN A 522 -35.47 31.77 2.41
CA GLN A 522 -34.59 30.95 1.56
C GLN A 522 -33.16 31.46 1.64
N ARG A 523 -32.20 30.55 1.36
CA ARG A 523 -30.77 30.86 1.24
C ARG A 523 -30.19 30.25 -0.02
N TRP A 524 -29.13 30.86 -0.56
CA TRP A 524 -28.37 30.28 -1.64
C TRP A 524 -27.45 29.17 -1.16
N ARG A 525 -27.40 28.09 -1.91
CA ARG A 525 -26.40 27.05 -1.80
C ARG A 525 -25.92 26.63 -3.18
N PHE A 526 -24.61 26.52 -3.37
CA PHE A 526 -24.05 25.94 -4.58
C PHE A 526 -24.03 24.43 -4.41
N VAL A 527 -24.99 23.76 -5.02
CA VAL A 527 -25.28 22.35 -4.79
C VAL A 527 -24.71 21.50 -5.91
N ALA A 528 -23.96 20.46 -5.55
CA ALA A 528 -23.63 19.34 -6.39
C ALA A 528 -24.68 18.25 -6.17
N LYS A 529 -25.28 17.75 -7.24
CA LYS A 529 -26.36 16.76 -7.17
C LYS A 529 -26.09 15.60 -8.11
N LEU A 530 -26.22 14.41 -7.60
CA LEU A 530 -26.33 13.17 -8.37
C LEU A 530 -27.73 12.62 -8.13
N GLU A 531 -28.48 12.36 -9.18
CA GLU A 531 -29.80 11.74 -9.08
C GLU A 531 -30.05 10.84 -10.29
N HIS A 532 -30.36 9.58 -10.04
CA HIS A 532 -30.57 8.58 -11.10
C HIS A 532 -29.44 8.52 -12.15
N GLY A 533 -28.18 8.67 -11.69
CA GLY A 533 -27.00 8.62 -12.54
C GLY A 533 -26.71 9.91 -13.33
N LYS A 534 -27.47 10.98 -13.12
CA LYS A 534 -27.23 12.29 -13.73
C LYS A 534 -26.60 13.23 -12.72
N GLY A 535 -25.49 13.83 -13.09
CA GLY A 535 -24.78 14.82 -12.28
C GLY A 535 -25.10 16.24 -12.68
N SER A 536 -25.30 17.13 -11.72
CA SER A 536 -25.45 18.57 -11.97
C SER A 536 -24.82 19.40 -10.87
N VAL A 537 -24.38 20.61 -11.22
CA VAL A 537 -23.92 21.62 -10.27
C VAL A 537 -24.61 22.95 -10.57
N LYS A 538 -25.24 23.53 -9.57
CA LYS A 538 -25.92 24.82 -9.72
C LYS A 538 -26.10 25.57 -8.40
N LEU A 539 -26.32 26.88 -8.48
CA LEU A 539 -26.77 27.69 -7.37
C LEU A 539 -28.27 27.48 -7.15
N GLU A 540 -28.63 26.89 -6.00
CA GLU A 540 -30.03 26.60 -5.64
C GLU A 540 -30.50 27.50 -4.48
N LYS A 541 -31.82 27.72 -4.42
CA LYS A 541 -32.51 28.38 -3.32
C LYS A 541 -33.08 27.28 -2.42
N VAL A 542 -32.61 27.19 -1.19
CA VAL A 542 -33.09 26.21 -0.21
C VAL A 542 -33.89 26.90 0.88
N ASP A 543 -35.01 26.29 1.29
CA ASP A 543 -35.87 26.80 2.35
C ASP A 543 -35.40 26.32 3.76
N GLU A 544 -36.02 26.86 4.81
CA GLU A 544 -35.68 26.60 6.20
C GLU A 544 -35.87 25.13 6.66
N HIS A 545 -36.59 24.32 5.89
CA HIS A 545 -36.79 22.91 6.18
C HIS A 545 -35.75 22.01 5.51
N HIS A 546 -34.96 22.56 4.60
CA HIS A 546 -33.94 21.79 3.89
C HIS A 546 -32.67 21.65 4.72
N PRO A 547 -32.06 20.46 4.86
CA PRO A 547 -30.85 20.26 5.68
C PRO A 547 -29.64 21.13 5.29
N LEU A 548 -29.60 21.64 4.08
CA LEU A 548 -28.52 22.52 3.60
C LEU A 548 -28.70 23.99 4.08
N TYR A 549 -29.87 24.37 4.64
CA TYR A 549 -30.20 25.75 4.97
C TYR A 549 -29.27 26.35 6.02
N ASP A 550 -29.00 25.62 7.12
CA ASP A 550 -28.21 26.09 8.25
C ASP A 550 -26.71 25.80 8.16
N LEU A 551 -26.21 25.52 6.95
CA LEU A 551 -24.79 25.30 6.75
C LEU A 551 -23.99 26.59 6.92
N GLU A 552 -23.21 26.68 7.99
CA GLU A 552 -22.44 27.87 8.36
C GLU A 552 -21.00 27.84 7.82
N GLY A 553 -20.40 29.02 7.71
CA GLY A 553 -18.98 29.23 7.40
C GLY A 553 -18.56 28.62 6.06
N SER A 554 -17.43 27.91 6.06
CA SER A 554 -16.86 27.21 4.89
C SER A 554 -17.04 25.68 4.97
N ASN A 555 -17.95 25.20 5.82
CA ASN A 555 -18.18 23.77 6.02
C ASN A 555 -18.75 23.10 4.77
N ASN A 556 -18.46 21.81 4.64
CA ASN A 556 -19.07 20.94 3.66
C ASN A 556 -20.22 20.14 4.31
N ILE A 557 -21.20 19.80 3.52
CA ILE A 557 -22.30 18.91 3.90
C ILE A 557 -22.66 18.03 2.70
N ILE A 558 -22.97 16.78 2.99
CA ILE A 558 -23.49 15.84 2.00
C ILE A 558 -24.67 15.07 2.59
N LEU A 559 -25.76 14.98 1.81
CA LEU A 559 -26.90 14.14 2.06
C LEU A 559 -26.80 12.94 1.12
N ILE A 560 -26.89 11.73 1.68
CA ILE A 560 -26.82 10.47 0.97
C ILE A 560 -28.18 9.78 1.10
N THR A 561 -28.95 9.72 0.02
CA THR A 561 -30.21 8.99 -0.07
C THR A 561 -29.96 7.65 -0.75
N THR A 562 -30.33 6.56 -0.08
CA THR A 562 -30.14 5.19 -0.60
C THR A 562 -31.46 4.42 -0.63
N GLU A 563 -31.47 3.19 -1.12
CA GLU A 563 -32.65 2.32 -0.99
C GLU A 563 -33.04 2.10 0.47
N ARG A 564 -32.05 1.94 1.39
CA ARG A 564 -32.28 1.74 2.83
C ARG A 564 -32.56 3.03 3.58
N TYR A 565 -31.85 4.10 3.27
CA TYR A 565 -31.96 5.42 3.90
C TYR A 565 -32.71 6.40 2.98
N ASN A 566 -33.91 6.02 2.56
CA ASN A 566 -34.73 6.80 1.63
C ASN A 566 -35.59 7.86 2.36
N GLN A 567 -36.28 7.43 3.39
CA GLN A 567 -37.15 8.34 4.17
C GLN A 567 -36.35 9.30 5.05
N TYR A 568 -35.21 8.82 5.56
CA TYR A 568 -34.28 9.61 6.37
C TYR A 568 -32.88 9.48 5.78
N PRO A 569 -32.49 10.42 4.87
CA PRO A 569 -31.16 10.40 4.27
C PRO A 569 -30.06 10.53 5.32
N MET A 570 -28.91 9.89 5.06
CA MET A 570 -27.72 10.08 5.89
C MET A 570 -27.15 11.47 5.64
N LEU A 571 -26.68 12.12 6.72
CA LEU A 571 -26.06 13.44 6.66
C LEU A 571 -24.66 13.39 7.23
N ILE A 572 -23.66 13.86 6.46
CA ILE A 572 -22.29 14.03 6.88
C ILE A 572 -21.93 15.51 6.73
N GLN A 573 -21.49 16.15 7.82
CA GLN A 573 -21.19 17.59 7.84
C GLN A 573 -19.90 17.83 8.64
N GLY A 574 -19.09 18.79 8.21
CA GLY A 574 -17.90 19.24 8.91
C GLY A 574 -16.96 20.06 8.04
N TYR A 575 -15.73 20.22 8.50
CA TYR A 575 -14.71 20.97 7.76
C TYR A 575 -14.40 20.28 6.42
N GLY A 576 -14.63 20.98 5.32
CA GLY A 576 -14.38 20.50 3.96
C GLY A 576 -13.00 20.84 3.41
N ALA A 577 -12.17 21.53 4.20
CA ALA A 577 -10.81 21.92 3.88
C ALA A 577 -10.01 22.13 5.17
N GLY A 578 -8.70 22.22 5.03
CA GLY A 578 -7.76 22.45 6.13
C GLY A 578 -6.62 21.44 6.14
N ALA A 579 -5.40 21.92 6.34
CA ALA A 579 -4.19 21.09 6.29
C ALA A 579 -4.24 19.91 7.26
N SER A 580 -4.55 20.19 8.53
CA SER A 580 -4.58 19.19 9.59
C SER A 580 -5.69 18.16 9.38
N VAL A 581 -6.87 18.59 8.94
CA VAL A 581 -8.03 17.71 8.72
C VAL A 581 -7.78 16.82 7.48
N THR A 582 -7.25 17.39 6.40
CA THR A 582 -6.88 16.60 5.20
C THR A 582 -5.77 15.61 5.52
N ALA A 583 -4.73 16.05 6.24
CA ALA A 583 -3.65 15.16 6.67
C ALA A 583 -4.16 14.00 7.54
N ALA A 584 -5.12 14.26 8.43
CA ALA A 584 -5.75 13.22 9.25
C ALA A 584 -6.52 12.19 8.40
N GLY A 585 -7.20 12.64 7.34
CA GLY A 585 -7.86 11.73 6.39
C GLY A 585 -6.87 10.88 5.59
N VAL A 586 -5.76 11.46 5.11
CA VAL A 586 -4.66 10.70 4.48
C VAL A 586 -4.08 9.68 5.47
N PHE A 587 -3.91 10.08 6.73
CA PHE A 587 -3.42 9.19 7.76
C PHE A 587 -4.39 8.04 8.04
N ALA A 588 -5.70 8.31 8.07
CA ALA A 588 -6.73 7.27 8.20
C ALA A 588 -6.68 6.25 7.02
N ASP A 589 -6.48 6.72 5.79
CA ASP A 589 -6.28 5.84 4.64
C ASP A 589 -5.03 4.96 4.79
N ILE A 590 -3.91 5.52 5.27
CA ILE A 590 -2.70 4.73 5.59
C ILE A 590 -3.00 3.67 6.65
N MET A 591 -3.73 4.02 7.71
CA MET A 591 -4.13 3.08 8.76
C MET A 591 -5.03 1.96 8.23
N SER A 592 -5.93 2.26 7.28
CA SER A 592 -6.79 1.27 6.63
C SER A 592 -6.01 0.21 5.84
N ILE A 593 -4.80 0.53 5.36
CA ILE A 593 -3.90 -0.44 4.71
C ILE A 593 -3.33 -1.42 5.73
N ALA A 594 -3.09 -0.98 6.95
CA ALA A 594 -2.63 -1.83 8.04
C ALA A 594 -3.69 -2.84 8.53
N ASN A 595 -4.95 -2.74 8.09
CA ASN A 595 -6.09 -3.55 8.58
C ASN A 595 -6.28 -3.45 10.11
N ILE A 596 -6.12 -2.26 10.67
CA ILE A 596 -6.29 -1.98 12.10
C ILE A 596 -7.60 -1.23 12.32
#